data_672709340a0778fc32227440bb298317
#
_entry.id   672709340a0778fc32227440bb298317
#
_cell.length_a   1.000
_cell.length_b   1.000
_cell.length_c   1.000
_cell.angle_alpha   90.00
_cell.angle_beta   90.00
_cell.angle_gamma   90.00
#
_symmetry.space_group_name_H-M   'P 1'
#
loop_
_entity.id
_entity.type
_entity.pdbx_description
1 polymer ?
#
loop_
_entity_poly.entity_id
_entity_poly.type
_entity_poly.pdbx_seq_one_letter_code
_entity_poly.pdbx_strand_id
1 'polypeptide(L)'
;MTLLILFDIDGTLLRAGDPAHARAMREALHELLGEPVSLDGIPLAGMLDSQIARLALLRHGLSEEAIAQLLPQVMQRMGTRYRELVPPGARCDWVLPGVRSLLDRLQQRGHLTGVLTGNAALVARWKLAAAELDRALPFGAYGDDAQERHELVTRAIEDARTRFAVSPSHEQTILVGDTPRDIAAARESGTKVLAVATGRFGVEELRAEHPDAVVPDLADVERVTALLESLGRCA
;
A
#
# COMPACT_ATOMS: atom_id res chain seq x y z
N MET A 1 -2.21 -2.68 25.28
CA MET A 1 -3.16 -2.18 24.25
C MET A 1 -2.74 -2.75 22.91
N THR A 2 -3.64 -3.32 22.15
CA THR A 2 -3.38 -3.83 20.80
C THR A 2 -3.55 -2.69 19.80
N LEU A 3 -2.54 -2.45 18.97
CA LEU A 3 -2.59 -1.50 17.87
C LEU A 3 -2.90 -2.22 16.56
N LEU A 4 -3.53 -1.52 15.63
CA LEU A 4 -3.63 -1.89 14.22
C LEU A 4 -2.57 -1.11 13.44
N ILE A 5 -1.63 -1.82 12.84
CA ILE A 5 -0.53 -1.19 12.08
C ILE A 5 -0.68 -1.61 10.62
N LEU A 6 -0.92 -0.62 9.76
CA LEU A 6 -1.19 -0.79 8.34
C LEU A 6 0.02 -0.32 7.53
N PHE A 7 0.61 -1.20 6.76
CA PHE A 7 1.80 -0.93 5.97
C PHE A 7 1.45 -0.71 4.49
N ASP A 8 2.01 0.33 3.87
CA ASP A 8 2.13 0.36 2.42
C ASP A 8 3.17 -0.67 1.94
N ILE A 9 3.15 -0.98 0.65
CA ILE A 9 4.02 -2.01 0.07
C ILE A 9 5.26 -1.38 -0.59
N ASP A 10 5.07 -0.58 -1.64
CA ASP A 10 6.14 -0.11 -2.49
C ASP A 10 6.87 1.10 -1.88
N GLY A 11 8.11 0.95 -1.51
CA GLY A 11 8.89 1.96 -0.80
C GLY A 11 8.81 1.85 0.73
N THR A 12 7.97 0.96 1.25
CA THR A 12 7.79 0.73 2.70
C THR A 12 8.18 -0.69 3.11
N LEU A 13 7.53 -1.71 2.56
CA LEU A 13 7.86 -3.12 2.78
C LEU A 13 8.85 -3.64 1.74
N LEU A 14 8.66 -3.25 0.49
CA LEU A 14 9.45 -3.65 -0.66
C LEU A 14 10.07 -2.41 -1.33
N ARG A 15 11.17 -2.62 -2.07
CA ARG A 15 11.75 -1.56 -2.89
C ARG A 15 10.70 -0.99 -3.83
N ALA A 16 10.67 0.34 -3.96
CA ALA A 16 9.81 1.04 -4.91
C ALA A 16 10.25 0.83 -6.37
N GLY A 17 9.34 1.09 -7.31
CA GLY A 17 9.65 1.12 -8.73
C GLY A 17 9.70 -0.25 -9.41
N ASP A 18 8.80 -1.16 -9.02
CA ASP A 18 8.70 -2.49 -9.66
C ASP A 18 8.32 -2.36 -11.15
N PRO A 19 9.23 -2.67 -12.10
CA PRO A 19 8.95 -2.56 -13.53
C PRO A 19 7.88 -3.54 -14.01
N ALA A 20 7.74 -4.69 -13.33
CA ALA A 20 6.71 -5.66 -13.67
C ALA A 20 5.31 -5.13 -13.36
N HIS A 21 5.14 -4.28 -12.33
CA HIS A 21 3.87 -3.67 -11.99
C HIS A 21 3.38 -2.71 -13.10
N ALA A 22 4.21 -1.74 -13.51
CA ALA A 22 3.89 -0.82 -14.58
C ALA A 22 3.70 -1.54 -15.93
N ARG A 23 4.46 -2.61 -16.18
CA ARG A 23 4.31 -3.47 -17.36
C ARG A 23 2.96 -4.19 -17.34
N ALA A 24 2.58 -4.80 -16.22
CA ALA A 24 1.30 -5.50 -16.08
C ALA A 24 0.10 -4.56 -16.33
N MET A 25 0.16 -3.31 -15.84
CA MET A 25 -0.86 -2.29 -16.12
C MET A 25 -0.96 -2.00 -17.63
N ARG A 26 0.17 -1.73 -18.29
CA ARG A 26 0.17 -1.44 -19.74
C ARG A 26 -0.33 -2.62 -20.56
N GLU A 27 0.09 -3.85 -20.24
CA GLU A 27 -0.36 -5.06 -20.93
C GLU A 27 -1.86 -5.31 -20.73
N ALA A 28 -2.38 -5.10 -19.52
CA ALA A 28 -3.81 -5.21 -19.24
C ALA A 28 -4.66 -4.20 -20.04
N LEU A 29 -4.22 -2.94 -20.09
CA LEU A 29 -4.88 -1.91 -20.87
C LEU A 29 -4.83 -2.22 -22.38
N HIS A 30 -3.65 -2.61 -22.88
CA HIS A 30 -3.48 -2.99 -24.28
C HIS A 30 -4.38 -4.18 -24.70
N GLU A 31 -4.47 -5.20 -23.84
CA GLU A 31 -5.28 -6.39 -24.13
C GLU A 31 -6.78 -6.06 -24.23
N LEU A 32 -7.25 -5.13 -23.40
CA LEU A 32 -8.67 -4.75 -23.36
C LEU A 32 -9.07 -3.76 -24.47
N LEU A 33 -8.15 -2.90 -24.92
CA LEU A 33 -8.42 -1.86 -25.91
C LEU A 33 -7.94 -2.21 -27.33
N GLY A 34 -7.06 -3.21 -27.45
CA GLY A 34 -6.46 -3.59 -28.74
C GLY A 34 -5.31 -2.69 -29.21
N GLU A 35 -4.98 -1.64 -28.44
CA GLU A 35 -3.93 -0.67 -28.77
C GLU A 35 -3.18 -0.20 -27.51
N PRO A 36 -1.93 0.30 -27.66
CA PRO A 36 -1.13 0.73 -26.52
C PRO A 36 -1.72 1.97 -25.83
N VAL A 37 -1.74 1.94 -24.48
CA VAL A 37 -2.15 3.09 -23.64
C VAL A 37 -0.93 3.62 -22.90
N SER A 38 -0.68 4.93 -23.02
CA SER A 38 0.43 5.57 -22.32
C SER A 38 0.10 5.88 -20.87
N LEU A 39 1.06 5.62 -19.98
CA LEU A 39 1.05 6.05 -18.58
C LEU A 39 1.92 7.29 -18.35
N ASP A 40 2.50 7.89 -19.41
CA ASP A 40 3.43 8.99 -19.30
C ASP A 40 2.77 10.23 -18.68
N GLY A 41 3.49 10.90 -17.79
CA GLY A 41 3.00 12.08 -17.09
C GLY A 41 1.89 11.82 -16.05
N ILE A 42 1.59 10.57 -15.70
CA ILE A 42 0.76 10.23 -14.54
C ILE A 42 1.68 10.11 -13.32
N PRO A 43 1.42 10.84 -12.22
CA PRO A 43 2.25 10.78 -11.01
C PRO A 43 1.94 9.50 -10.22
N LEU A 44 2.62 8.38 -10.55
CA LEU A 44 2.29 7.05 -10.05
C LEU A 44 2.49 6.87 -8.53
N ALA A 45 3.46 7.59 -7.92
CA ALA A 45 3.82 7.39 -6.50
C ALA A 45 2.64 7.62 -5.55
N GLY A 46 2.26 6.60 -4.80
CA GLY A 46 1.19 6.63 -3.80
C GLY A 46 -0.24 6.77 -4.37
N MET A 47 -0.43 6.74 -5.70
CA MET A 47 -1.77 6.68 -6.30
C MET A 47 -2.37 5.28 -6.18
N LEU A 48 -3.70 5.22 -6.24
CA LEU A 48 -4.41 3.95 -6.41
C LEU A 48 -4.27 3.46 -7.86
N ASP A 49 -4.05 2.17 -8.06
CA ASP A 49 -3.97 1.58 -9.41
C ASP A 49 -5.24 1.85 -10.23
N SER A 50 -6.40 1.85 -9.58
CA SER A 50 -7.68 2.23 -10.17
C SER A 50 -7.69 3.68 -10.68
N GLN A 51 -7.12 4.63 -9.93
CA GLN A 51 -6.98 6.03 -10.35
C GLN A 51 -6.01 6.17 -11.52
N ILE A 52 -4.88 5.44 -11.50
CA ILE A 52 -3.90 5.43 -12.59
C ILE A 52 -4.55 4.93 -13.88
N ALA A 53 -5.22 3.78 -13.82
CA ALA A 53 -5.93 3.21 -14.98
C ALA A 53 -7.03 4.14 -15.49
N ARG A 54 -7.83 4.73 -14.58
CA ARG A 54 -8.88 5.71 -14.96
C ARG A 54 -8.30 6.91 -15.68
N LEU A 55 -7.21 7.51 -15.17
CA LEU A 55 -6.57 8.65 -15.85
C LEU A 55 -6.00 8.27 -17.22
N ALA A 56 -5.41 7.09 -17.34
CA ALA A 56 -4.90 6.60 -18.61
C ALA A 56 -6.04 6.41 -19.64
N LEU A 57 -7.16 5.80 -19.22
CA LEU A 57 -8.34 5.59 -20.07
C LEU A 57 -9.03 6.90 -20.46
N LEU A 58 -9.13 7.89 -19.55
CA LEU A 58 -9.63 9.22 -19.87
C LEU A 58 -8.78 9.92 -20.93
N ARG A 59 -7.45 9.89 -20.78
CA ARG A 59 -6.51 10.46 -21.77
C ARG A 59 -6.58 9.75 -23.11
N HIS A 60 -6.96 8.47 -23.11
CA HIS A 60 -7.18 7.68 -24.31
C HIS A 60 -8.52 8.00 -24.99
N GLY A 61 -9.39 8.82 -24.37
CA GLY A 61 -10.64 9.32 -24.94
C GLY A 61 -11.89 8.54 -24.57
N LEU A 62 -11.84 7.65 -23.57
CA LEU A 62 -13.02 6.92 -23.11
C LEU A 62 -13.92 7.81 -22.24
N SER A 63 -15.25 7.56 -22.30
CA SER A 63 -16.21 8.18 -21.38
C SER A 63 -16.13 7.56 -19.97
N GLU A 64 -16.61 8.29 -18.98
CA GLU A 64 -16.66 7.80 -17.59
C GLU A 64 -17.48 6.51 -17.44
N GLU A 65 -18.56 6.36 -18.21
CA GLU A 65 -19.39 5.17 -18.22
C GLU A 65 -18.63 3.95 -18.75
N ALA A 66 -17.88 4.13 -19.85
CA ALA A 66 -17.05 3.06 -20.41
C ALA A 66 -15.91 2.68 -19.44
N ILE A 67 -15.30 3.68 -18.78
CA ILE A 67 -14.24 3.46 -17.79
C ILE A 67 -14.78 2.68 -16.60
N ALA A 68 -15.94 3.04 -16.07
CA ALA A 68 -16.54 2.35 -14.92
C ALA A 68 -16.79 0.84 -15.22
N GLN A 69 -17.10 0.49 -16.46
CA GLN A 69 -17.29 -0.89 -16.90
C GLN A 69 -15.96 -1.63 -17.11
N LEU A 70 -14.91 -0.94 -17.55
CA LEU A 70 -13.61 -1.53 -17.85
C LEU A 70 -12.70 -1.67 -16.64
N LEU A 71 -12.76 -0.75 -15.67
CA LEU A 71 -11.85 -0.71 -14.51
C LEU A 71 -11.74 -2.04 -13.76
N PRO A 72 -12.82 -2.75 -13.42
CA PRO A 72 -12.71 -4.05 -12.76
C PRO A 72 -11.96 -5.08 -13.62
N GLN A 73 -12.14 -5.04 -14.95
CA GLN A 73 -11.46 -5.94 -15.87
C GLN A 73 -9.97 -5.59 -15.97
N VAL A 74 -9.61 -4.29 -15.98
CA VAL A 74 -8.21 -3.84 -15.96
C VAL A 74 -7.53 -4.35 -14.69
N MET A 75 -8.12 -4.17 -13.50
CA MET A 75 -7.55 -4.64 -12.23
C MET A 75 -7.35 -6.17 -12.21
N GLN A 76 -8.34 -6.91 -12.69
CA GLN A 76 -8.26 -8.38 -12.80
C GLN A 76 -7.14 -8.82 -13.76
N ARG A 77 -7.07 -8.24 -14.96
CA ARG A 77 -6.06 -8.56 -15.96
C ARG A 77 -4.67 -8.18 -15.50
N MET A 78 -4.53 -7.01 -14.91
CA MET A 78 -3.27 -6.54 -14.34
C MET A 78 -2.73 -7.51 -13.27
N GLY A 79 -3.59 -7.98 -12.37
CA GLY A 79 -3.21 -8.99 -11.37
C GLY A 79 -2.73 -10.29 -12.00
N THR A 80 -3.43 -10.79 -13.03
CA THR A 80 -3.05 -11.98 -13.78
C THR A 80 -1.70 -11.79 -14.46
N ARG A 81 -1.50 -10.68 -15.18
CA ARG A 81 -0.23 -10.36 -15.85
C ARG A 81 0.92 -10.20 -14.88
N TYR A 82 0.68 -9.52 -13.74
CA TYR A 82 1.72 -9.37 -12.73
C TYR A 82 2.19 -10.74 -12.20
N ARG A 83 1.27 -11.66 -11.94
CA ARG A 83 1.55 -13.03 -11.51
C ARG A 83 2.38 -13.82 -12.54
N GLU A 84 2.09 -13.64 -13.84
CA GLU A 84 2.86 -14.28 -14.92
C GLU A 84 4.29 -13.72 -15.02
N LEU A 85 4.47 -12.41 -14.79
CA LEU A 85 5.75 -11.71 -14.87
C LEU A 85 6.66 -11.94 -13.65
N VAL A 86 6.09 -12.27 -12.50
CA VAL A 86 6.81 -12.35 -11.22
C VAL A 86 6.66 -13.75 -10.63
N PRO A 87 7.69 -14.62 -10.75
CA PRO A 87 7.67 -15.94 -10.13
C PRO A 87 7.59 -15.89 -8.59
N PRO A 88 7.11 -16.94 -7.93
CA PRO A 88 7.20 -17.08 -6.47
C PRO A 88 8.64 -16.87 -5.97
N GLY A 89 8.81 -16.16 -4.86
CA GLY A 89 10.12 -15.86 -4.27
C GLY A 89 10.93 -14.76 -4.97
N ALA A 90 10.50 -14.28 -6.14
CA ALA A 90 11.25 -13.28 -6.93
C ALA A 90 11.25 -11.86 -6.33
N ARG A 91 10.68 -11.68 -5.15
CA ARG A 91 10.71 -10.42 -4.41
C ARG A 91 11.30 -10.55 -2.99
N CYS A 92 11.87 -11.71 -2.65
CA CYS A 92 12.50 -11.91 -1.35
C CYS A 92 13.67 -10.96 -1.09
N ASP A 93 14.50 -10.69 -2.11
CA ASP A 93 15.61 -9.74 -2.08
C ASP A 93 15.18 -8.27 -2.25
N TRP A 94 13.89 -8.02 -2.48
CA TRP A 94 13.30 -6.69 -2.54
C TRP A 94 12.78 -6.22 -1.18
N VAL A 95 12.68 -7.12 -0.21
CA VAL A 95 12.25 -6.77 1.16
C VAL A 95 13.24 -5.78 1.76
N LEU A 96 12.73 -4.66 2.23
CA LEU A 96 13.55 -3.59 2.79
C LEU A 96 14.14 -3.99 4.17
N PRO A 97 15.29 -3.40 4.55
CA PRO A 97 15.94 -3.73 5.82
C PRO A 97 15.01 -3.54 7.03
N GLY A 98 15.04 -4.48 7.95
CA GLY A 98 14.25 -4.47 9.19
C GLY A 98 12.81 -4.95 9.07
N VAL A 99 12.22 -5.01 7.85
CA VAL A 99 10.80 -5.32 7.65
C VAL A 99 10.39 -6.65 8.30
N ARG A 100 11.07 -7.76 7.99
CA ARG A 100 10.71 -9.07 8.54
C ARG A 100 10.78 -9.09 10.06
N SER A 101 11.89 -8.60 10.62
CA SER A 101 12.10 -8.54 12.06
C SER A 101 11.11 -7.61 12.76
N LEU A 102 10.71 -6.51 12.13
CA LEU A 102 9.69 -5.61 12.66
C LEU A 102 8.32 -6.29 12.69
N LEU A 103 7.90 -6.93 11.60
CA LEU A 103 6.64 -7.66 11.53
C LEU A 103 6.56 -8.76 12.60
N ASP A 104 7.62 -9.57 12.74
CA ASP A 104 7.72 -10.60 13.78
C ASP A 104 7.64 -9.98 15.18
N ARG A 105 8.35 -8.87 15.42
CA ARG A 105 8.35 -8.16 16.70
C ARG A 105 6.97 -7.63 17.07
N LEU A 106 6.27 -6.99 16.13
CA LEU A 106 4.94 -6.45 16.33
C LEU A 106 3.92 -7.55 16.66
N GLN A 107 4.00 -8.69 15.98
CA GLN A 107 3.15 -9.85 16.28
C GLN A 107 3.44 -10.43 17.66
N GLN A 108 4.72 -10.57 18.07
CA GLN A 108 5.10 -11.01 19.40
C GLN A 108 4.59 -10.06 20.49
N ARG A 109 4.46 -8.76 20.19
CA ARG A 109 3.91 -7.74 21.09
C ARG A 109 2.38 -7.71 21.11
N GLY A 110 1.73 -8.56 20.30
CA GLY A 110 0.27 -8.69 20.24
C GLY A 110 -0.41 -7.57 19.43
N HIS A 111 0.32 -6.91 18.52
CA HIS A 111 -0.24 -5.96 17.57
C HIS A 111 -0.76 -6.67 16.34
N LEU A 112 -1.75 -6.07 15.66
CA LEU A 112 -2.27 -6.52 14.38
C LEU A 112 -1.52 -5.81 13.25
N THR A 113 -1.01 -6.59 12.30
CA THR A 113 -0.32 -6.08 11.12
C THR A 113 -1.11 -6.38 9.86
N GLY A 114 -1.35 -5.37 9.06
CA GLY A 114 -2.10 -5.46 7.80
C GLY A 114 -1.52 -4.56 6.73
N VAL A 115 -2.18 -4.53 5.57
CA VAL A 115 -1.77 -3.75 4.41
C VAL A 115 -2.74 -2.61 4.15
N LEU A 116 -2.20 -1.44 3.78
CA LEU A 116 -2.94 -0.37 3.16
C LEU A 116 -2.13 0.14 1.97
N THR A 117 -2.57 -0.17 0.76
CA THR A 117 -1.78 0.13 -0.43
C THR A 117 -2.63 0.61 -1.60
N GLY A 118 -2.03 1.45 -2.45
CA GLY A 118 -2.62 1.82 -3.73
C GLY A 118 -2.63 0.71 -4.78
N ASN A 119 -1.91 -0.39 -4.55
CA ASN A 119 -1.91 -1.51 -5.47
C ASN A 119 -3.27 -2.21 -5.52
N ALA A 120 -3.69 -2.65 -6.69
CA ALA A 120 -4.85 -3.52 -6.84
C ALA A 120 -4.67 -4.82 -6.04
N ALA A 121 -5.75 -5.35 -5.47
CA ALA A 121 -5.72 -6.47 -4.53
C ALA A 121 -4.93 -7.69 -5.04
N LEU A 122 -5.11 -8.09 -6.29
CA LEU A 122 -4.40 -9.23 -6.87
C LEU A 122 -2.90 -8.98 -7.02
N VAL A 123 -2.49 -7.75 -7.37
CA VAL A 123 -1.08 -7.35 -7.46
C VAL A 123 -0.45 -7.31 -6.07
N ALA A 124 -1.09 -6.64 -5.12
CA ALA A 124 -0.62 -6.52 -3.74
C ALA A 124 -0.39 -7.90 -3.09
N ARG A 125 -1.41 -8.75 -3.14
CA ARG A 125 -1.33 -10.12 -2.57
C ARG A 125 -0.23 -10.94 -3.22
N TRP A 126 -0.04 -10.81 -4.54
CA TRP A 126 1.02 -11.53 -5.23
C TRP A 126 2.41 -10.96 -4.92
N LYS A 127 2.56 -9.63 -4.80
CA LYS A 127 3.82 -9.01 -4.32
C LYS A 127 4.23 -9.56 -2.95
N LEU A 128 3.29 -9.60 -2.00
CA LEU A 128 3.52 -10.13 -0.66
C LEU A 128 3.87 -11.62 -0.68
N ALA A 129 3.15 -12.42 -1.45
CA ALA A 129 3.44 -13.85 -1.60
C ALA A 129 4.81 -14.09 -2.26
N ALA A 130 5.16 -13.31 -3.31
CA ALA A 130 6.46 -13.39 -3.98
C ALA A 130 7.62 -12.91 -3.10
N ALA A 131 7.34 -12.15 -2.05
CA ALA A 131 8.28 -11.70 -1.02
C ALA A 131 8.23 -12.55 0.26
N GLU A 132 7.34 -13.55 0.34
CA GLU A 132 7.10 -14.37 1.55
C GLU A 132 6.74 -13.52 2.78
N LEU A 133 5.89 -12.51 2.57
CA LEU A 133 5.35 -11.63 3.63
C LEU A 133 3.84 -11.80 3.86
N ASP A 134 3.16 -12.59 3.04
CA ASP A 134 1.70 -12.78 3.04
C ASP A 134 1.16 -13.32 4.38
N ARG A 135 1.92 -14.18 5.05
CA ARG A 135 1.55 -14.73 6.36
C ARG A 135 1.58 -13.69 7.48
N ALA A 136 2.52 -12.74 7.40
CA ALA A 136 2.65 -11.69 8.40
C ALA A 136 1.65 -10.54 8.18
N LEU A 137 1.03 -10.47 7.00
CA LEU A 137 0.12 -9.41 6.56
C LEU A 137 -1.17 -10.02 5.96
N PRO A 138 -1.98 -10.73 6.78
CA PRO A 138 -3.07 -11.57 6.28
C PRO A 138 -4.32 -10.82 5.84
N PHE A 139 -4.39 -9.51 6.04
CA PHE A 139 -5.55 -8.67 5.73
C PHE A 139 -5.12 -7.27 5.28
N GLY A 140 -6.06 -6.47 4.79
CA GLY A 140 -5.81 -5.09 4.42
C GLY A 140 -6.80 -4.53 3.41
N ALA A 141 -6.56 -3.31 2.96
CA ALA A 141 -7.30 -2.61 1.93
C ALA A 141 -6.39 -2.24 0.76
N TYR A 142 -6.96 -2.28 -0.43
CA TYR A 142 -6.24 -2.26 -1.70
C TYR A 142 -6.79 -1.18 -2.63
N GLY A 143 -6.03 -0.79 -3.63
CA GLY A 143 -6.35 0.32 -4.53
C GLY A 143 -7.57 0.14 -5.43
N ASP A 144 -8.22 -1.01 -5.40
CA ASP A 144 -9.49 -1.30 -6.05
C ASP A 144 -10.69 -1.37 -5.05
N ASP A 145 -10.43 -1.19 -3.75
CA ASP A 145 -11.47 -1.22 -2.71
C ASP A 145 -12.14 0.15 -2.46
N ALA A 146 -11.56 1.25 -2.97
CA ALA A 146 -12.03 2.61 -2.70
C ALA A 146 -11.69 3.57 -3.85
N GLN A 147 -12.29 4.77 -3.84
CA GLN A 147 -11.97 5.83 -4.78
C GLN A 147 -10.83 6.73 -4.28
N GLU A 148 -10.77 6.96 -2.97
CA GLU A 148 -9.75 7.77 -2.31
C GLU A 148 -8.96 6.96 -1.27
N ARG A 149 -7.67 7.31 -1.10
CA ARG A 149 -6.76 6.52 -0.25
C ARG A 149 -7.18 6.50 1.22
N HIS A 150 -7.75 7.58 1.76
CA HIS A 150 -8.22 7.64 3.14
C HIS A 150 -9.38 6.68 3.44
N GLU A 151 -10.20 6.35 2.44
CA GLU A 151 -11.31 5.38 2.57
C GLU A 151 -10.78 3.96 2.83
N LEU A 152 -9.56 3.65 2.33
CA LEU A 152 -8.90 2.36 2.57
C LEU A 152 -8.65 2.12 4.06
N VAL A 153 -8.45 3.17 4.86
CA VAL A 153 -8.26 3.05 6.32
C VAL A 153 -9.50 2.44 6.97
N THR A 154 -10.67 2.99 6.66
CA THR A 154 -11.95 2.46 7.17
C THR A 154 -12.17 1.01 6.73
N ARG A 155 -11.85 0.69 5.47
CA ARG A 155 -11.94 -0.68 4.93
C ARG A 155 -11.02 -1.64 5.68
N ALA A 156 -9.77 -1.24 5.93
CA ALA A 156 -8.82 -2.09 6.66
C ALA A 156 -9.24 -2.31 8.12
N ILE A 157 -9.79 -1.29 8.80
CA ILE A 157 -10.34 -1.41 10.14
C ILE A 157 -11.53 -2.38 10.16
N GLU A 158 -12.44 -2.30 9.19
CA GLU A 158 -13.58 -3.20 9.05
C GLU A 158 -13.14 -4.65 8.79
N ASP A 159 -12.14 -4.85 7.92
CA ASP A 159 -11.59 -6.20 7.66
C ASP A 159 -10.92 -6.77 8.91
N ALA A 160 -10.18 -5.97 9.67
CA ALA A 160 -9.60 -6.38 10.96
C ALA A 160 -10.68 -6.77 11.98
N ARG A 161 -11.77 -5.99 12.08
CA ARG A 161 -12.91 -6.30 12.96
C ARG A 161 -13.54 -7.65 12.62
N THR A 162 -13.76 -7.88 11.34
CA THR A 162 -14.44 -9.09 10.85
C THR A 162 -13.58 -10.34 11.09
N ARG A 163 -12.27 -10.24 10.85
CA ARG A 163 -11.37 -11.41 10.90
C ARG A 163 -10.89 -11.76 12.29
N PHE A 164 -10.66 -10.76 13.15
CA PHE A 164 -9.98 -10.96 14.44
C PHE A 164 -10.85 -10.69 15.64
N ALA A 165 -12.13 -10.37 15.46
CA ALA A 165 -13.07 -10.01 16.53
C ALA A 165 -12.53 -8.88 17.44
N VAL A 166 -11.78 -7.94 16.85
CA VAL A 166 -11.23 -6.75 17.50
C VAL A 166 -11.92 -5.50 16.96
N SER A 167 -11.89 -4.42 17.73
CA SER A 167 -12.48 -3.14 17.29
C SER A 167 -11.48 -2.01 17.48
N PRO A 168 -10.39 -1.98 16.69
CA PRO A 168 -9.45 -0.87 16.79
C PRO A 168 -10.15 0.43 16.40
N SER A 169 -9.94 1.50 17.19
CA SER A 169 -10.35 2.84 16.82
C SER A 169 -9.40 3.43 15.78
N HIS A 170 -9.79 4.55 15.16
CA HIS A 170 -8.88 5.31 14.30
C HIS A 170 -7.61 5.75 15.05
N GLU A 171 -7.72 6.15 16.30
CA GLU A 171 -6.60 6.54 17.16
C GLU A 171 -5.65 5.39 17.49
N GLN A 172 -6.16 4.14 17.50
CA GLN A 172 -5.36 2.92 17.70
C GLN A 172 -4.82 2.35 16.39
N THR A 173 -5.07 3.03 15.27
CA THR A 173 -4.63 2.64 13.94
C THR A 173 -3.48 3.55 13.50
N ILE A 174 -2.39 2.94 13.05
CA ILE A 174 -1.19 3.65 12.58
C ILE A 174 -0.89 3.22 11.14
N LEU A 175 -0.78 4.20 10.25
CA LEU A 175 -0.26 3.97 8.91
C LEU A 175 1.27 4.02 8.93
N VAL A 176 1.90 3.16 8.16
CA VAL A 176 3.34 3.19 7.87
C VAL A 176 3.51 3.28 6.36
N GLY A 177 4.06 4.38 5.87
CA GLY A 177 4.16 4.63 4.43
C GLY A 177 5.29 5.59 4.08
N ASP A 178 5.68 5.65 2.79
CA ASP A 178 6.84 6.40 2.31
C ASP A 178 6.48 7.64 1.48
N THR A 179 5.19 7.98 1.35
CA THR A 179 4.74 9.08 0.48
C THR A 179 3.93 10.14 1.23
N PRO A 180 3.89 11.39 0.71
CA PRO A 180 2.95 12.42 1.16
C PRO A 180 1.47 11.98 1.14
N ARG A 181 1.11 11.04 0.25
CA ARG A 181 -0.26 10.50 0.15
C ARG A 181 -0.62 9.60 1.35
N ASP A 182 0.35 8.90 1.94
CA ASP A 182 0.15 8.14 3.17
C ASP A 182 -0.13 9.08 4.34
N ILE A 183 0.63 10.17 4.42
CA ILE A 183 0.47 11.20 5.46
C ILE A 183 -0.89 11.88 5.32
N ALA A 184 -1.28 12.24 4.09
CA ALA A 184 -2.59 12.82 3.82
C ALA A 184 -3.74 11.86 4.18
N ALA A 185 -3.65 10.59 3.78
CA ALA A 185 -4.65 9.57 4.07
C ALA A 185 -4.83 9.35 5.58
N ALA A 186 -3.74 9.33 6.34
CA ALA A 186 -3.80 9.24 7.80
C ALA A 186 -4.50 10.45 8.42
N ARG A 187 -4.13 11.66 7.98
CA ARG A 187 -4.75 12.91 8.46
C ARG A 187 -6.24 12.97 8.17
N GLU A 188 -6.64 12.63 6.94
CA GLU A 188 -8.05 12.66 6.50
C GLU A 188 -8.90 11.60 7.20
N SER A 189 -8.32 10.45 7.54
CA SER A 189 -9.00 9.39 8.28
C SER A 189 -8.93 9.55 9.81
N GLY A 190 -8.19 10.52 10.33
CA GLY A 190 -8.00 10.70 11.78
C GLY A 190 -7.17 9.62 12.45
N THR A 191 -6.27 8.97 11.70
CA THR A 191 -5.32 7.98 12.20
C THR A 191 -3.93 8.58 12.36
N LYS A 192 -3.02 7.85 13.02
CA LYS A 192 -1.62 8.22 13.14
C LYS A 192 -0.80 7.75 11.95
N VAL A 193 0.34 8.41 11.69
CA VAL A 193 1.27 8.01 10.63
C VAL A 193 2.72 8.04 11.06
N LEU A 194 3.42 6.94 10.78
CA LEU A 194 4.87 6.85 10.77
C LEU A 194 5.34 6.90 9.31
N ALA A 195 5.93 8.01 8.90
CA ALA A 195 6.52 8.13 7.58
C ALA A 195 7.92 7.49 7.53
N VAL A 196 8.24 6.78 6.44
CA VAL A 196 9.49 6.05 6.24
C VAL A 196 10.17 6.54 4.96
N ALA A 197 11.41 7.03 5.06
CA ALA A 197 12.12 7.63 3.93
C ALA A 197 12.89 6.58 3.08
N THR A 198 12.26 5.46 2.77
CA THR A 198 12.84 4.35 1.98
C THR A 198 12.36 4.32 0.54
N GLY A 199 11.42 5.17 0.16
CA GLY A 199 10.92 5.33 -1.20
C GLY A 199 11.56 6.50 -1.94
N ARG A 200 10.72 7.27 -2.64
CA ARG A 200 11.14 8.42 -3.45
C ARG A 200 11.46 9.66 -2.62
N PHE A 201 10.78 9.84 -1.49
CA PHE A 201 10.83 11.06 -0.68
C PHE A 201 11.82 10.90 0.46
N GLY A 202 12.67 11.93 0.66
CA GLY A 202 13.62 11.98 1.76
C GLY A 202 12.98 12.39 3.09
N VAL A 203 13.75 12.25 4.19
CA VAL A 203 13.28 12.56 5.56
C VAL A 203 12.75 14.00 5.67
N GLU A 204 13.43 14.97 5.09
CA GLU A 204 13.02 16.40 5.19
C GLU A 204 11.76 16.69 4.35
N GLU A 205 11.61 16.05 3.19
CA GLU A 205 10.42 16.19 2.35
C GLU A 205 9.20 15.61 3.07
N LEU A 206 9.33 14.41 3.66
CA LEU A 206 8.24 13.80 4.43
C LEU A 206 7.92 14.59 5.70
N ARG A 207 8.94 15.14 6.39
CA ARG A 207 8.75 15.98 7.57
C ARG A 207 7.96 17.26 7.26
N ALA A 208 8.15 17.83 6.08
CA ALA A 208 7.43 19.02 5.63
C ALA A 208 5.91 18.79 5.49
N GLU A 209 5.49 17.53 5.32
CA GLU A 209 4.07 17.13 5.30
C GLU A 209 3.46 16.92 6.69
N HIS A 210 4.23 17.15 7.75
CA HIS A 210 3.80 17.08 9.15
C HIS A 210 3.20 15.71 9.57
N PRO A 211 3.90 14.58 9.36
CA PRO A 211 3.50 13.28 9.92
C PRO A 211 3.68 13.28 11.45
N ASP A 212 3.05 12.30 12.15
CA ASP A 212 3.26 12.14 13.59
C ASP A 212 4.71 11.75 13.93
N ALA A 213 5.38 10.98 13.05
CA ALA A 213 6.80 10.68 13.15
C ALA A 213 7.40 10.36 11.78
N VAL A 214 8.74 10.52 11.66
CA VAL A 214 9.53 10.16 10.45
C VAL A 214 10.74 9.36 10.87
N VAL A 215 11.02 8.28 10.13
CA VAL A 215 12.25 7.48 10.27
C VAL A 215 12.94 7.32 8.91
N PRO A 216 14.28 7.18 8.87
CA PRO A 216 14.99 6.95 7.61
C PRO A 216 14.68 5.58 6.99
N ASP A 217 14.51 4.55 7.84
CA ASP A 217 14.18 3.18 7.47
C ASP A 217 13.58 2.41 8.66
N LEU A 218 13.30 1.11 8.47
CA LEU A 218 12.75 0.21 9.50
C LEU A 218 13.82 -0.70 10.13
N ALA A 219 15.12 -0.47 9.90
CA ALA A 219 16.20 -1.37 10.32
C ALA A 219 16.41 -1.37 11.86
N ASP A 220 16.20 -0.23 12.52
CA ASP A 220 16.24 -0.16 13.99
C ASP A 220 14.89 -0.59 14.57
N VAL A 221 14.68 -1.91 14.61
CA VAL A 221 13.41 -2.55 14.99
C VAL A 221 12.94 -2.15 16.39
N GLU A 222 13.85 -2.07 17.35
CA GLU A 222 13.49 -1.72 18.74
C GLU A 222 13.01 -0.26 18.81
N ARG A 223 13.71 0.66 18.18
CA ARG A 223 13.32 2.07 18.12
C ARG A 223 12.00 2.25 17.39
N VAL A 224 11.81 1.60 16.23
CA VAL A 224 10.57 1.69 15.45
C VAL A 224 9.39 1.12 16.22
N THR A 225 9.56 -0.03 16.88
CA THR A 225 8.52 -0.63 17.72
C THR A 225 8.12 0.31 18.87
N ALA A 226 9.09 0.86 19.61
CA ALA A 226 8.84 1.80 20.69
C ALA A 226 8.13 3.07 20.21
N LEU A 227 8.49 3.56 19.04
CA LEU A 227 7.87 4.74 18.41
C LEU A 227 6.41 4.47 18.06
N LEU A 228 6.12 3.35 17.38
CA LEU A 228 4.73 2.93 17.06
C LEU A 228 3.88 2.79 18.33
N GLU A 229 4.41 2.13 19.37
CA GLU A 229 3.70 2.01 20.65
C GLU A 229 3.47 3.37 21.35
N SER A 230 4.38 4.33 21.18
CA SER A 230 4.22 5.67 21.75
C SER A 230 3.13 6.46 21.02
N LEU A 231 3.07 6.38 19.68
CA LEU A 231 2.02 7.02 18.88
C LEU A 231 0.63 6.54 19.28
N GLY A 232 0.47 5.24 19.52
CA GLY A 232 -0.80 4.69 19.97
C GLY A 232 -1.19 5.02 21.42
N ARG A 233 -0.27 5.53 22.26
CA ARG A 233 -0.56 5.92 23.65
C ARG A 233 -0.94 7.38 23.81
N CYS A 234 -0.67 8.21 22.82
CA CYS A 234 -0.95 9.65 22.84
C CYS A 234 -2.38 9.99 22.36
N ALA A 235 -3.26 8.99 22.35
CA ALA A 235 -4.66 9.10 21.95
C ALA A 235 -5.60 9.18 23.16
#